data_bbe32a4890c26b853dc4390131016ddc
#
_entry.id   bbe32a4890c26b853dc4390131016ddc
#
_cell.length_a   1.000
_cell.length_b   1.000
_cell.length_c   1.000
_cell.angle_alpha   90.00
_cell.angle_beta   90.00
_cell.angle_gamma   90.00
#
_symmetry.space_group_name_H-M   'P 1'
#
loop_
_entity.id
_entity.type
_entity.pdbx_description
1 polymer ?
#
loop_
_entity_poly.entity_id
_entity_poly.type
_entity_poly.pdbx_seq_one_letter_code
_entity_poly.pdbx_strand_id
1 'polypeptide(L)'
;TSKVKIGRLITVAYLALCKNSRKTCPADKSDSIRWCPIDDLPRLPFDHKEIIEAAIQEIRNWVEKEPAIIFDYMPMKFTAFQLRRTYEVIYNREMDVRNFHKKMNSLDYVVPTDDMQDGVAHRAARYYRFDKVKYNQQRSKFNKI
;
A
#
# COMPACT_ATOMS: atom_id res chain seq x y z
N THR A 1 -14.13 -46.54 -7.26
CA THR A 1 -13.64 -45.15 -6.97
C THR A 1 -12.99 -44.61 -8.23
N SER A 2 -13.77 -43.84 -9.01
CA SER A 2 -13.30 -43.20 -10.24
C SER A 2 -12.26 -42.13 -9.87
N LYS A 3 -11.00 -42.35 -10.21
CA LYS A 3 -9.98 -41.32 -10.20
C LYS A 3 -10.34 -40.32 -11.31
N VAL A 4 -10.92 -39.18 -10.95
CA VAL A 4 -11.08 -38.05 -11.86
C VAL A 4 -9.66 -37.60 -12.24
N LYS A 5 -9.25 -37.85 -13.48
CA LYS A 5 -8.04 -37.28 -14.05
C LYS A 5 -8.32 -35.79 -14.21
N ILE A 6 -7.88 -34.97 -13.24
CA ILE A 6 -7.90 -33.51 -13.37
C ILE A 6 -6.89 -33.19 -14.46
N GLY A 7 -7.39 -32.70 -15.60
CA GLY A 7 -6.55 -32.16 -16.65
C GLY A 7 -5.76 -30.93 -16.19
N ARG A 8 -4.92 -30.38 -17.06
CA ARG A 8 -4.17 -29.15 -16.78
C ARG A 8 -5.15 -28.01 -16.49
N LEU A 9 -5.11 -27.46 -15.27
CA LEU A 9 -5.87 -26.26 -14.86
C LEU A 9 -5.00 -25.04 -15.06
N ILE A 10 -5.53 -24.01 -15.73
CA ILE A 10 -4.87 -22.71 -15.92
C ILE A 10 -5.75 -21.67 -15.22
N THR A 11 -5.15 -20.91 -14.30
CA THR A 11 -5.80 -19.83 -13.58
C THR A 11 -5.18 -18.50 -13.98
N VAL A 12 -6.03 -17.49 -14.22
CA VAL A 12 -5.59 -16.10 -14.44
C VAL A 12 -6.00 -15.31 -13.21
N ALA A 13 -5.03 -14.73 -12.52
CA ALA A 13 -5.26 -13.87 -11.35
C ALA A 13 -5.06 -12.40 -11.73
N TYR A 14 -5.92 -11.53 -11.19
CA TYR A 14 -5.83 -10.08 -11.36
C TYR A 14 -5.53 -9.43 -10.01
N LEU A 15 -4.54 -8.53 -9.98
CA LEU A 15 -4.23 -7.68 -8.84
C LEU A 15 -4.83 -6.29 -9.05
N ALA A 16 -5.63 -5.81 -8.10
CA ALA A 16 -6.19 -4.47 -8.10
C ALA A 16 -5.94 -3.80 -6.74
N LEU A 17 -5.44 -2.56 -6.78
CA LEU A 17 -5.36 -1.71 -5.60
C LEU A 17 -6.59 -0.81 -5.56
N CYS A 18 -7.26 -0.73 -4.41
CA CYS A 18 -8.41 0.13 -4.23
C CYS A 18 -8.35 0.87 -2.89
N LYS A 19 -8.91 2.09 -2.86
CA LYS A 19 -9.14 2.78 -1.59
C LYS A 19 -10.23 2.03 -0.83
N ASN A 20 -9.91 1.55 0.38
CA ASN A 20 -10.90 0.92 1.22
C ASN A 20 -11.91 2.00 1.68
N SER A 21 -13.00 2.18 0.94
CA SER A 21 -14.18 2.85 1.45
C SER A 21 -15.13 1.76 1.93
N ARG A 22 -15.61 1.87 3.18
CA ARG A 22 -16.60 0.93 3.75
C ARG A 22 -17.87 0.77 2.89
N LYS A 23 -18.03 1.62 1.87
CA LYS A 23 -19.15 1.60 0.90
C LYS A 23 -18.91 0.70 -0.32
N THR A 24 -17.71 0.15 -0.51
CA THR A 24 -17.36 -0.67 -1.68
C THR A 24 -17.44 -2.18 -1.44
N CYS A 25 -17.93 -2.64 -0.29
CA CYS A 25 -18.45 -4.00 -0.24
C CYS A 25 -19.71 -4.02 -1.09
N PRO A 26 -19.75 -4.83 -2.18
CA PRO A 26 -21.02 -5.04 -2.88
C PRO A 26 -22.03 -5.51 -1.86
N ALA A 27 -23.10 -4.76 -1.70
CA ALA A 27 -24.25 -5.14 -0.87
C ALA A 27 -25.04 -6.29 -1.51
N ASP A 28 -24.41 -7.09 -2.34
CA ASP A 28 -25.01 -8.23 -2.99
C ASP A 28 -24.81 -9.48 -2.10
N LYS A 29 -25.92 -9.91 -1.62
CA LYS A 29 -26.41 -11.09 -0.93
C LYS A 29 -25.56 -12.39 -0.89
N SER A 30 -24.26 -12.36 -1.13
CA SER A 30 -23.38 -13.50 -0.84
C SER A 30 -22.71 -13.24 0.51
N ASP A 31 -23.19 -13.88 1.55
CA ASP A 31 -22.64 -13.90 2.92
C ASP A 31 -21.15 -14.33 3.00
N SER A 32 -20.47 -14.45 1.86
CA SER A 32 -19.15 -15.05 1.72
C SER A 32 -18.02 -14.07 1.37
N ILE A 33 -18.30 -12.79 1.07
CA ILE A 33 -17.26 -11.82 0.71
C ILE A 33 -16.91 -10.94 1.91
N ARG A 34 -15.64 -10.95 2.32
CA ARG A 34 -15.14 -10.12 3.41
C ARG A 34 -13.73 -9.60 3.12
N TRP A 35 -13.39 -8.45 3.70
CA TRP A 35 -12.01 -7.98 3.76
C TRP A 35 -11.25 -8.78 4.83
N CYS A 36 -10.10 -9.32 4.46
CA CYS A 36 -9.20 -10.02 5.37
C CYS A 36 -7.88 -9.27 5.47
N PRO A 37 -7.32 -9.10 6.68
CA PRO A 37 -5.94 -8.65 6.83
C PRO A 37 -5.00 -9.62 6.13
N ILE A 38 -3.95 -9.10 5.52
CA ILE A 38 -3.00 -9.92 4.75
C ILE A 38 -2.15 -10.83 5.63
N ASP A 39 -1.95 -10.44 6.88
CA ASP A 39 -1.24 -11.17 7.92
C ASP A 39 -2.12 -12.17 8.70
N ASP A 40 -3.45 -12.14 8.47
CA ASP A 40 -4.44 -13.03 9.08
C ASP A 40 -5.36 -13.64 8.02
N LEU A 41 -4.77 -14.24 7.01
CA LEU A 41 -5.53 -14.92 5.96
C LEU A 41 -6.04 -16.28 6.44
N PRO A 42 -7.28 -16.66 6.10
CA PRO A 42 -7.78 -17.99 6.39
C PRO A 42 -6.99 -19.05 5.58
N ARG A 43 -7.15 -20.32 5.95
CA ARG A 43 -6.59 -21.41 5.15
C ARG A 43 -7.16 -21.34 3.73
N LEU A 44 -6.26 -21.15 2.77
CA LEU A 44 -6.62 -21.04 1.35
C LEU A 44 -6.47 -22.41 0.66
N PRO A 45 -7.36 -22.75 -0.29
CA PRO A 45 -7.25 -23.96 -1.06
C PRO A 45 -6.17 -23.84 -2.15
N PHE A 46 -5.64 -24.96 -2.61
CA PHE A 46 -4.69 -25.08 -3.72
C PHE A 46 -3.46 -24.14 -3.55
N ASP A 47 -3.12 -23.44 -4.61
CA ASP A 47 -1.99 -22.50 -4.76
C ASP A 47 -2.37 -21.02 -4.54
N HIS A 48 -3.54 -20.75 -3.95
CA HIS A 48 -4.01 -19.37 -3.75
C HIS A 48 -3.08 -18.57 -2.82
N LYS A 49 -2.39 -19.24 -1.90
CA LYS A 49 -1.41 -18.58 -1.04
C LYS A 49 -0.23 -18.03 -1.85
N GLU A 50 0.32 -18.84 -2.74
CA GLU A 50 1.42 -18.48 -3.63
C GLU A 50 1.01 -17.34 -4.58
N ILE A 51 -0.24 -17.33 -5.05
CA ILE A 51 -0.79 -16.27 -5.88
C ILE A 51 -0.82 -14.94 -5.09
N ILE A 52 -1.27 -14.97 -3.82
CA ILE A 52 -1.29 -13.77 -2.96
C ILE A 52 0.14 -13.29 -2.65
N GLU A 53 1.06 -14.19 -2.34
CA GLU A 53 2.47 -13.85 -2.10
C GLU A 53 3.11 -13.20 -3.33
N ALA A 54 2.85 -13.72 -4.52
CA ALA A 54 3.28 -13.12 -5.78
C ALA A 54 2.67 -11.72 -6.00
N ALA A 55 1.39 -11.54 -5.69
CA ALA A 55 0.72 -10.25 -5.78
C ALA A 55 1.32 -9.21 -4.82
N ILE A 56 1.64 -9.61 -3.58
CA ILE A 56 2.32 -8.73 -2.60
C ILE A 56 3.70 -8.33 -3.12
N GLN A 57 4.45 -9.28 -3.68
CA GLN A 57 5.76 -8.98 -4.23
C GLN A 57 5.65 -8.01 -5.41
N GLU A 58 4.63 -8.14 -6.24
CA GLU A 58 4.40 -7.23 -7.37
C GLU A 58 4.05 -5.81 -6.88
N ILE A 59 3.26 -5.66 -5.81
CA ILE A 59 3.02 -4.35 -5.17
C ILE A 59 4.34 -3.71 -4.71
N ARG A 60 5.23 -4.48 -4.11
CA ARG A 60 6.56 -3.99 -3.69
C ARG A 60 7.37 -3.52 -4.88
N ASN A 61 7.41 -4.30 -5.96
CA ASN A 61 8.08 -3.94 -7.20
C ASN A 61 7.53 -2.64 -7.80
N TRP A 62 6.20 -2.44 -7.76
CA TRP A 62 5.59 -1.19 -8.22
C TRP A 62 6.01 -0.01 -7.38
N VAL A 63 5.99 -0.15 -6.06
CA VAL A 63 6.40 0.92 -5.13
C VAL A 63 7.89 1.26 -5.24
N GLU A 64 8.74 0.29 -5.52
CA GLU A 64 10.17 0.52 -5.76
C GLU A 64 10.42 1.29 -7.06
N LYS A 65 9.71 0.94 -8.13
CA LYS A 65 9.83 1.60 -9.44
C LYS A 65 9.16 2.97 -9.48
N GLU A 66 8.01 3.09 -8.80
CA GLU A 66 7.16 4.28 -8.83
C GLU A 66 6.61 4.57 -7.42
N PRO A 67 7.42 5.17 -6.52
CA PRO A 67 7.00 5.46 -5.14
C PRO A 67 5.77 6.37 -5.05
N ALA A 68 5.44 7.13 -6.11
CA ALA A 68 4.27 7.99 -6.17
C ALA A 68 2.95 7.23 -6.04
N ILE A 69 2.91 5.94 -6.41
CA ILE A 69 1.72 5.09 -6.31
C ILE A 69 1.13 5.10 -4.89
N ILE A 70 1.95 5.13 -3.85
CA ILE A 70 1.49 5.12 -2.46
C ILE A 70 0.57 6.32 -2.19
N PHE A 71 0.90 7.49 -2.74
CA PHE A 71 0.17 8.73 -2.45
C PHE A 71 -1.22 8.76 -3.09
N ASP A 72 -1.45 7.98 -4.14
CA ASP A 72 -2.79 7.83 -4.72
C ASP A 72 -3.77 7.16 -3.74
N TYR A 73 -3.27 6.37 -2.78
CA TYR A 73 -4.06 5.66 -1.78
C TYR A 73 -4.04 6.31 -0.41
N MET A 74 -3.22 7.35 -0.21
CA MET A 74 -3.16 8.12 1.03
C MET A 74 -4.18 9.28 1.03
N PRO A 75 -4.51 9.82 2.22
CA PRO A 75 -5.20 11.09 2.31
C PRO A 75 -4.38 12.22 1.66
N MET A 76 -5.06 13.27 1.19
CA MET A 76 -4.38 14.46 0.61
C MET A 76 -3.39 15.11 1.60
N LYS A 77 -3.70 15.07 2.90
CA LYS A 77 -2.82 15.46 4.00
C LYS A 77 -2.60 14.25 4.89
N PHE A 78 -1.37 13.95 5.21
CA PHE A 78 -0.99 12.78 6.01
C PHE A 78 0.12 13.13 6.99
N THR A 79 0.23 12.37 8.07
CA THR A 79 1.33 12.49 9.03
C THR A 79 2.49 11.56 8.62
N ALA A 80 3.69 11.86 9.12
CA ALA A 80 4.84 10.98 8.94
C ALA A 80 4.58 9.56 9.48
N PHE A 81 3.79 9.45 10.57
CA PHE A 81 3.37 8.17 11.12
C PHE A 81 2.51 7.37 10.11
N GLN A 82 1.51 8.01 9.49
CA GLN A 82 0.66 7.35 8.49
C GLN A 82 1.48 6.87 7.28
N LEU A 83 2.39 7.71 6.78
CA LEU A 83 3.26 7.32 5.67
C LEU A 83 4.17 6.15 6.06
N ARG A 84 4.80 6.18 7.25
CA ARG A 84 5.62 5.09 7.76
C ARG A 84 4.84 3.79 7.85
N ARG A 85 3.63 3.82 8.45
CA ARG A 85 2.76 2.64 8.56
C ARG A 85 2.39 2.06 7.21
N THR A 86 2.15 2.90 6.20
CA THR A 86 1.89 2.41 4.83
C THR A 86 3.07 1.62 4.29
N TYR A 87 4.29 2.13 4.45
CA TYR A 87 5.50 1.39 4.06
C TYR A 87 5.70 0.11 4.87
N GLU A 88 5.46 0.15 6.19
CA GLU A 88 5.57 -1.03 7.06
C GLU A 88 4.63 -2.15 6.63
N VAL A 89 3.39 -1.82 6.27
CA VAL A 89 2.40 -2.78 5.75
C VAL A 89 2.86 -3.38 4.42
N ILE A 90 3.29 -2.53 3.46
CA ILE A 90 3.73 -3.00 2.14
C ILE A 90 4.93 -3.95 2.25
N TYR A 91 5.92 -3.60 3.09
CA TYR A 91 7.15 -4.38 3.21
C TYR A 91 7.10 -5.44 4.30
N ASN A 92 5.99 -5.51 5.05
CA ASN A 92 5.79 -6.40 6.19
C ASN A 92 6.97 -6.39 7.17
N ARG A 93 7.42 -5.19 7.54
CA ARG A 93 8.52 -4.98 8.49
C ARG A 93 8.38 -3.66 9.21
N GLU A 94 8.79 -3.61 10.46
CA GLU A 94 8.90 -2.36 11.21
C GLU A 94 10.02 -1.48 10.65
N MET A 95 9.81 -0.16 10.70
CA MET A 95 10.78 0.83 10.27
C MET A 95 11.19 1.71 11.45
N ASP A 96 12.49 1.88 11.63
CA ASP A 96 13.01 2.82 12.63
C ASP A 96 12.50 4.25 12.35
N VAL A 97 11.92 4.86 13.38
CA VAL A 97 11.24 6.15 13.28
C VAL A 97 12.20 7.25 12.82
N ARG A 98 13.41 7.28 13.40
CA ARG A 98 14.41 8.33 13.12
C ARG A 98 14.91 8.22 11.68
N ASN A 99 15.27 7.02 11.25
CA ASN A 99 15.75 6.78 9.90
C ASN A 99 14.66 7.03 8.87
N PHE A 100 13.41 6.67 9.17
CA PHE A 100 12.27 6.97 8.31
C PHE A 100 12.07 8.47 8.14
N HIS A 101 12.07 9.23 9.24
CA HIS A 101 11.95 10.70 9.18
C HIS A 101 13.10 11.33 8.37
N LYS A 102 14.33 10.87 8.56
CA LYS A 102 15.47 11.35 7.78
C LYS A 102 15.27 11.10 6.29
N LYS A 103 14.86 9.89 5.91
CA LYS A 103 14.56 9.53 4.51
C LYS A 103 13.39 10.36 3.96
N MET A 104 12.29 10.46 4.70
CA MET A 104 11.11 11.25 4.30
C MET A 104 11.47 12.71 4.04
N ASN A 105 12.26 13.33 4.92
CA ASN A 105 12.69 14.73 4.78
C ASN A 105 13.66 14.96 3.61
N SER A 106 14.29 13.91 3.08
CA SER A 106 15.12 14.01 1.87
C SER A 106 14.32 13.91 0.57
N LEU A 107 13.00 13.68 0.67
CA LEU A 107 12.12 13.62 -0.49
C LEU A 107 11.51 14.99 -0.77
N ASP A 108 11.98 15.67 -1.79
CA ASP A 108 11.52 17.03 -2.16
C ASP A 108 10.01 17.11 -2.40
N TYR A 109 9.41 16.00 -2.80
CA TYR A 109 7.98 15.89 -3.11
C TYR A 109 7.07 15.59 -1.91
N VAL A 110 7.65 15.35 -0.72
CA VAL A 110 6.90 15.25 0.55
C VAL A 110 7.01 16.59 1.27
N VAL A 111 6.03 17.44 1.06
CA VAL A 111 6.08 18.83 1.49
C VAL A 111 5.34 19.00 2.81
N PRO A 112 5.96 19.58 3.86
CA PRO A 112 5.26 19.91 5.10
C PRO A 112 4.18 20.97 4.84
N THR A 113 3.09 20.88 5.60
CA THR A 113 2.04 21.91 5.64
C THR A 113 2.13 22.70 6.96
N ASP A 114 1.41 23.80 7.03
CA ASP A 114 1.29 24.57 8.28
C ASP A 114 0.29 23.94 9.26
N ASP A 115 -0.47 22.94 8.79
CA ASP A 115 -1.46 22.26 9.61
C ASP A 115 -0.81 21.26 10.59
N MET A 116 -1.36 21.24 11.79
CA MET A 116 -1.02 20.29 12.84
C MET A 116 -2.23 19.41 13.16
N GLN A 117 -1.98 18.22 13.69
CA GLN A 117 -3.04 17.32 14.12
C GLN A 117 -3.75 17.88 15.34
N ASP A 118 -5.09 18.01 15.27
CA ASP A 118 -5.92 18.51 16.37
C ASP A 118 -6.47 17.34 17.21
N GLY A 119 -6.88 17.67 18.46
CA GLY A 119 -7.61 16.74 19.33
C GLY A 119 -6.83 15.53 19.84
N VAL A 120 -5.50 15.60 19.85
CA VAL A 120 -4.64 14.51 20.33
C VAL A 120 -4.08 14.81 21.73
N ALA A 121 -4.05 13.78 22.59
CA ALA A 121 -3.54 13.89 23.96
C ALA A 121 -1.99 13.98 24.03
N HIS A 122 -1.28 13.77 22.93
CA HIS A 122 0.16 13.81 22.80
C HIS A 122 0.60 14.97 21.89
N ARG A 123 1.90 15.18 21.73
CA ARG A 123 2.42 16.23 20.85
C ARG A 123 1.81 16.12 19.45
N ALA A 124 1.12 17.16 18.99
CA ALA A 124 0.51 17.25 17.69
C ALA A 124 1.51 16.97 16.56
N ALA A 125 1.16 16.07 15.67
CA ALA A 125 1.98 15.78 14.51
C ALA A 125 1.70 16.77 13.38
N ARG A 126 2.77 17.14 12.66
CA ARG A 126 2.65 17.97 11.46
C ARG A 126 2.08 17.14 10.31
N TYR A 127 1.23 17.76 9.50
CA TYR A 127 0.77 17.19 8.24
C TYR A 127 1.75 17.48 7.10
N TYR A 128 1.76 16.58 6.14
CA TYR A 128 2.50 16.64 4.90
C TYR A 128 1.55 16.43 3.74
N ARG A 129 1.93 16.87 2.55
CA ARG A 129 1.23 16.59 1.29
C ARG A 129 2.20 16.08 0.24
N PHE A 130 1.68 15.32 -0.70
CA PHE A 130 2.43 14.92 -1.88
C PHE A 130 2.39 16.04 -2.94
N ASP A 131 3.56 16.38 -3.48
CA ASP A 131 3.70 17.39 -4.54
C ASP A 131 4.10 16.69 -5.85
N LYS A 132 3.11 16.45 -6.71
CA LYS A 132 3.30 15.74 -7.97
C LYS A 132 4.24 16.48 -8.93
N VAL A 133 4.26 17.80 -8.89
CA VAL A 133 5.14 18.60 -9.76
C VAL A 133 6.60 18.39 -9.37
N LYS A 134 6.90 18.51 -8.08
CA LYS A 134 8.24 18.24 -7.55
C LYS A 134 8.69 16.81 -7.80
N TYR A 135 7.77 15.83 -7.63
CA TYR A 135 8.05 14.44 -7.94
C TYR A 135 8.49 14.25 -9.39
N ASN A 136 7.74 14.78 -10.34
CA ASN A 136 8.05 14.68 -11.76
C ASN A 136 9.39 15.38 -12.12
N GLN A 137 9.68 16.52 -11.47
CA GLN A 137 10.96 17.21 -11.65
C GLN A 137 12.14 16.38 -11.13
N GLN A 138 12.00 15.77 -9.96
CA GLN A 138 13.03 14.91 -9.39
C GLN A 138 13.26 13.67 -10.26
N ARG A 139 12.19 13.01 -10.71
CA ARG A 139 12.25 11.85 -11.60
C ARG A 139 12.94 12.15 -12.93
N SER A 140 12.65 13.32 -13.51
CA SER A 140 13.28 13.74 -14.77
C SER A 140 14.79 13.96 -14.66
N LYS A 141 15.30 14.29 -13.47
CA LYS A 141 16.74 14.43 -13.22
C LYS A 141 17.43 13.06 -13.18
N PHE A 142 16.78 12.03 -12.62
CA PHE A 142 17.35 10.68 -12.56
C PHE A 142 17.35 9.95 -13.92
N ASN A 143 16.38 10.24 -14.79
CA ASN A 143 16.28 9.61 -16.12
C ASN A 143 17.19 10.26 -17.19
N LYS A 144 17.99 11.27 -16.84
CA LYS A 144 18.94 11.96 -17.74
C LYS A 144 20.37 11.49 -17.60
N ILE A 145 20.63 10.47 -16.78
CA ILE A 145 21.91 9.78 -16.63
C ILE A 145 21.80 8.41 -17.28
#